data_781ee6430462721c81a0efcee691b4c2
#
_entry.id   781ee6430462721c81a0efcee691b4c2
#
_cell.length_a   1.000
_cell.length_b   1.000
_cell.length_c   1.000
_cell.angle_alpha   90.00
_cell.angle_beta   90.00
_cell.angle_gamma   90.00
#
_symmetry.space_group_name_H-M   'P 1'
#
loop_
_entity.id
_entity.type
_entity.pdbx_description
1 polymer ?
#
loop_
_entity_poly.entity_id
_entity_poly.type
_entity_poly.pdbx_seq_one_letter_code
_entity_poly.pdbx_strand_id
1 'polypeptide(L)'
;MRYLAVACDYDGTIAKDGTVDPETIASLERTKASGRRLILATGRELEDLAQIFPAVGLFDRVVGENGAIIHDPATGTTKRLAEPPPPRFIQMLRDRGVTPLSVGHVIVATRQPNETVVLQLIRDLGLELQVIFNKGAVMVLPSSINKGLGVIAALEELDLSPHNCVGVGDAENDHAFLSVCEFSAAVANALPAIKERVDLVTQRTDGAGVRELLDLVIAQDLRR
;
A
#
# COMPACT_ATOMS: atom_id res chain seq x y z
N MET A 1 -9.61 -7.90 -22.82
CA MET A 1 -8.90 -7.17 -21.74
C MET A 1 -8.28 -8.22 -20.85
N ARG A 2 -6.95 -8.25 -20.75
CA ARG A 2 -6.19 -9.18 -19.89
C ARG A 2 -6.10 -8.65 -18.46
N TYR A 3 -5.73 -7.37 -18.34
CA TYR A 3 -5.58 -6.71 -17.05
C TYR A 3 -6.87 -6.01 -16.66
N LEU A 4 -7.53 -6.54 -15.63
CA LEU A 4 -8.83 -6.10 -15.14
C LEU A 4 -8.72 -5.23 -13.88
N ALA A 5 -7.55 -5.25 -13.21
CA ALA A 5 -7.27 -4.45 -12.05
C ALA A 5 -5.91 -3.75 -12.15
N VAL A 6 -5.79 -2.60 -11.50
CA VAL A 6 -4.53 -1.89 -11.25
C VAL A 6 -4.42 -1.65 -9.76
N ALA A 7 -3.34 -2.15 -9.15
CA ALA A 7 -2.98 -1.91 -7.75
C ALA A 7 -1.86 -0.87 -7.70
N CYS A 8 -2.11 0.25 -7.04
CA CYS A 8 -1.16 1.35 -6.92
C CYS A 8 -0.76 1.57 -5.46
N ASP A 9 0.54 1.76 -5.20
CA ASP A 9 0.96 2.38 -3.95
C ASP A 9 0.63 3.87 -3.92
N TYR A 10 0.61 4.47 -2.72
CA TYR A 10 0.28 5.88 -2.50
C TYR A 10 1.52 6.78 -2.51
N ASP A 11 2.36 6.67 -1.45
CA ASP A 11 3.43 7.63 -1.13
C ASP A 11 4.69 7.49 -1.97
N GLY A 12 4.90 8.39 -2.93
CA GLY A 12 6.02 8.32 -3.87
C GLY A 12 5.68 7.55 -5.14
N THR A 13 4.41 7.10 -5.25
CA THR A 13 3.86 6.42 -6.42
C THR A 13 2.76 7.24 -7.08
N ILE A 14 1.51 7.26 -6.57
CA ILE A 14 0.49 8.17 -7.09
C ILE A 14 0.58 9.57 -6.49
N ALA A 15 1.11 9.68 -5.26
CA ALA A 15 1.23 10.92 -4.52
C ALA A 15 2.68 11.38 -4.43
N LYS A 16 2.91 12.67 -4.66
CA LYS A 16 4.16 13.37 -4.36
C LYS A 16 3.97 14.22 -3.12
N ASP A 17 4.83 14.02 -2.13
CA ASP A 17 4.76 14.74 -0.84
C ASP A 17 3.35 14.68 -0.20
N GLY A 18 2.71 13.52 -0.29
CA GLY A 18 1.38 13.27 0.24
C GLY A 18 0.22 13.80 -0.60
N THR A 19 0.47 14.42 -1.76
CA THR A 19 -0.56 15.02 -2.61
C THR A 19 -0.62 14.35 -3.97
N VAL A 20 -1.83 13.99 -4.43
CA VAL A 20 -2.09 13.47 -5.77
C VAL A 20 -2.50 14.64 -6.68
N ASP A 21 -1.80 14.83 -7.79
CA ASP A 21 -2.10 15.90 -8.73
C ASP A 21 -3.39 15.63 -9.54
N PRO A 22 -4.10 16.70 -10.02
CA PRO A 22 -5.35 16.55 -10.74
C PRO A 22 -5.26 15.71 -12.03
N GLU A 23 -4.12 15.72 -12.71
CA GLU A 23 -3.92 14.94 -13.94
C GLU A 23 -3.83 13.44 -13.60
N THR A 24 -3.21 13.09 -12.48
CA THR A 24 -3.17 11.71 -11.98
C THR A 24 -4.56 11.24 -11.60
N ILE A 25 -5.36 12.07 -10.90
CA ILE A 25 -6.76 11.77 -10.60
C ILE A 25 -7.54 11.52 -11.90
N ALA A 26 -7.45 12.41 -12.89
CA ALA A 26 -8.14 12.24 -14.18
C ALA A 26 -7.69 10.95 -14.92
N SER A 27 -6.43 10.52 -14.77
CA SER A 27 -5.94 9.27 -15.36
C SER A 27 -6.52 8.04 -14.65
N LEU A 28 -6.64 8.07 -13.32
CA LEU A 28 -7.31 7.03 -12.55
C LEU A 28 -8.80 6.94 -12.93
N GLU A 29 -9.49 8.07 -13.10
CA GLU A 29 -10.89 8.11 -13.57
C GLU A 29 -11.04 7.48 -14.96
N ARG A 30 -10.16 7.81 -15.91
CA ARG A 30 -10.15 7.17 -17.26
C ARG A 30 -9.92 5.67 -17.16
N THR A 31 -9.03 5.24 -16.28
CA THR A 31 -8.76 3.81 -16.05
C THR A 31 -10.00 3.09 -15.54
N LYS A 32 -10.68 3.67 -14.57
CA LYS A 32 -11.96 3.13 -14.06
C LYS A 32 -13.05 3.12 -15.14
N ALA A 33 -13.17 4.20 -15.91
CA ALA A 33 -14.13 4.29 -17.03
C ALA A 33 -13.86 3.26 -18.15
N SER A 34 -12.62 2.76 -18.27
CA SER A 34 -12.28 1.66 -19.19
C SER A 34 -12.80 0.29 -18.75
N GLY A 35 -13.45 0.20 -17.58
CA GLY A 35 -13.96 -1.04 -16.97
C GLY A 35 -12.97 -1.76 -16.07
N ARG A 36 -11.83 -1.16 -15.75
CA ARG A 36 -10.85 -1.73 -14.81
C ARG A 36 -11.15 -1.34 -13.37
N ARG A 37 -10.78 -2.21 -12.45
CA ARG A 37 -10.83 -1.97 -11.01
C ARG A 37 -9.56 -1.29 -10.54
N LEU A 38 -9.69 -0.40 -9.55
CA LEU A 38 -8.58 0.28 -8.91
C LEU A 38 -8.44 -0.19 -7.47
N ILE A 39 -7.23 -0.59 -7.09
CA ILE A 39 -6.88 -0.97 -5.72
C ILE A 39 -5.77 -0.02 -5.26
N LEU A 40 -5.96 0.63 -4.12
CA LEU A 40 -4.91 1.40 -3.46
C LEU A 40 -4.25 0.53 -2.41
N ALA A 41 -2.91 0.42 -2.42
CA ALA A 41 -2.14 -0.34 -1.44
C ALA A 41 -1.18 0.60 -0.69
N THR A 42 -1.47 0.90 0.57
CA THR A 42 -0.73 1.90 1.34
C THR A 42 -0.32 1.40 2.73
N GLY A 43 0.75 1.98 3.27
CA GLY A 43 1.12 1.82 4.68
C GLY A 43 0.36 2.73 5.64
N ARG A 44 -0.42 3.68 5.11
CA ARG A 44 -1.16 4.66 5.92
C ARG A 44 -2.36 4.05 6.62
N GLU A 45 -2.72 4.65 7.74
CA GLU A 45 -4.00 4.45 8.43
C GLU A 45 -5.12 5.10 7.61
N LEU A 46 -6.35 4.56 7.69
CA LEU A 46 -7.47 5.06 6.89
C LEU A 46 -7.85 6.50 7.22
N GLU A 47 -7.81 6.84 8.49
CA GLU A 47 -8.16 8.17 8.99
C GLU A 47 -7.18 9.22 8.46
N ASP A 48 -5.88 8.91 8.41
CA ASP A 48 -4.86 9.78 7.84
C ASP A 48 -5.05 9.92 6.32
N LEU A 49 -5.27 8.79 5.63
CA LEU A 49 -5.51 8.78 4.19
C LEU A 49 -6.74 9.61 3.80
N ALA A 50 -7.84 9.47 4.53
CA ALA A 50 -9.08 10.20 4.26
C ALA A 50 -8.92 11.72 4.38
N GLN A 51 -8.04 12.19 5.26
CA GLN A 51 -7.76 13.62 5.44
C GLN A 51 -6.95 14.21 4.28
N ILE A 52 -5.99 13.46 3.74
CA ILE A 52 -5.06 13.96 2.72
C ILE A 52 -5.49 13.66 1.29
N PHE A 53 -6.36 12.65 1.10
CA PHE A 53 -6.77 12.18 -0.22
C PHE A 53 -8.30 12.07 -0.35
N PRO A 54 -9.01 13.20 -0.56
CA PRO A 54 -10.48 13.20 -0.71
C PRO A 54 -11.00 12.34 -1.86
N ALA A 55 -10.16 12.06 -2.87
CA ALA A 55 -10.52 11.25 -4.03
C ALA A 55 -10.37 9.73 -3.78
N VAL A 56 -10.20 9.28 -2.55
CA VAL A 56 -10.08 7.85 -2.20
C VAL A 56 -11.25 7.01 -2.70
N GLY A 57 -12.45 7.59 -2.83
CA GLY A 57 -13.65 6.96 -3.40
C GLY A 57 -13.53 6.54 -4.87
N LEU A 58 -12.47 6.91 -5.58
CA LEU A 58 -12.15 6.38 -6.91
C LEU A 58 -11.76 4.91 -6.88
N PHE A 59 -11.18 4.45 -5.77
CA PHE A 59 -10.71 3.07 -5.64
C PHE A 59 -11.85 2.13 -5.27
N ASP A 60 -11.84 0.93 -5.86
CA ASP A 60 -12.80 -0.12 -5.55
C ASP A 60 -12.46 -0.81 -4.23
N ARG A 61 -11.17 -0.86 -3.86
CA ARG A 61 -10.66 -1.31 -2.57
C ARG A 61 -9.44 -0.50 -2.15
N VAL A 62 -9.32 -0.29 -0.85
CA VAL A 62 -8.13 0.28 -0.21
C VAL A 62 -7.53 -0.77 0.72
N VAL A 63 -6.35 -1.21 0.40
CA VAL A 63 -5.50 -2.07 1.23
C VAL A 63 -4.66 -1.12 2.09
N GLY A 64 -5.09 -0.92 3.32
CA GLY A 64 -4.44 -0.03 4.28
C GLY A 64 -3.51 -0.76 5.24
N GLU A 65 -2.77 0.02 6.03
CA GLU A 65 -1.92 -0.47 7.11
C GLU A 65 -0.96 -1.59 6.65
N ASN A 66 -0.29 -1.41 5.49
CA ASN A 66 0.61 -2.39 4.86
C ASN A 66 -0.03 -3.77 4.61
N GLY A 67 -1.32 -3.82 4.31
CA GLY A 67 -2.02 -5.06 4.01
C GLY A 67 -2.82 -5.64 5.16
N ALA A 68 -2.89 -4.96 6.30
CA ALA A 68 -3.58 -5.46 7.47
C ALA A 68 -5.11 -5.26 7.45
N ILE A 69 -5.58 -4.36 6.59
CA ILE A 69 -7.01 -4.06 6.44
C ILE A 69 -7.38 -3.91 4.97
N ILE A 70 -8.63 -4.22 4.66
CA ILE A 70 -9.29 -3.86 3.39
C ILE A 70 -10.47 -2.95 3.71
N HIS A 71 -10.51 -1.81 3.04
CA HIS A 71 -11.61 -0.87 3.13
C HIS A 71 -12.31 -0.79 1.77
N ASP A 72 -13.63 -0.83 1.79
CA ASP A 72 -14.49 -0.55 0.64
C ASP A 72 -15.01 0.89 0.73
N PRO A 73 -14.51 1.83 -0.08
CA PRO A 73 -14.94 3.22 -0.01
C PRO A 73 -16.40 3.44 -0.41
N ALA A 74 -16.99 2.53 -1.20
CA ALA A 74 -18.38 2.66 -1.64
C ALA A 74 -19.38 2.36 -0.51
N THR A 75 -19.06 1.41 0.37
CA THR A 75 -19.92 1.00 1.49
C THR A 75 -19.45 1.56 2.83
N GLY A 76 -18.21 2.05 2.91
CA GLY A 76 -17.57 2.48 4.16
C GLY A 76 -17.17 1.32 5.07
N THR A 77 -17.26 0.07 4.59
CA THR A 77 -16.91 -1.10 5.42
C THR A 77 -15.41 -1.35 5.45
N THR A 78 -14.89 -1.75 6.61
CA THR A 78 -13.49 -2.12 6.81
C THR A 78 -13.40 -3.51 7.41
N LYS A 79 -12.59 -4.37 6.78
CA LYS A 79 -12.29 -5.73 7.23
C LYS A 79 -10.84 -5.79 7.68
N ARG A 80 -10.61 -6.34 8.87
CA ARG A 80 -9.27 -6.69 9.33
C ARG A 80 -8.84 -8.03 8.76
N LEU A 81 -7.59 -8.13 8.33
CA LEU A 81 -6.99 -9.38 7.86
C LEU A 81 -6.16 -10.07 8.94
N ALA A 82 -5.91 -9.41 10.06
CA ALA A 82 -5.23 -9.97 11.22
C ALA A 82 -5.68 -9.29 12.52
N GLU A 83 -5.37 -9.92 13.65
CA GLU A 83 -5.56 -9.33 14.97
C GLU A 83 -4.48 -8.29 15.27
N PRO A 84 -4.82 -7.17 15.92
CA PRO A 84 -3.84 -6.15 16.28
C PRO A 84 -2.88 -6.65 17.37
N PRO A 85 -1.71 -6.01 17.52
CA PRO A 85 -0.83 -6.25 18.65
C PRO A 85 -1.58 -6.12 19.99
N PRO A 86 -1.22 -6.93 21.01
CA PRO A 86 -1.94 -6.93 22.28
C PRO A 86 -1.94 -5.55 22.93
N PRO A 87 -3.03 -5.14 23.62
CA PRO A 87 -3.10 -3.85 24.31
C PRO A 87 -1.95 -3.60 25.30
N ARG A 88 -1.45 -4.68 25.93
CA ARG A 88 -0.28 -4.64 26.82
C ARG A 88 0.99 -4.15 26.09
N PHE A 89 1.19 -4.55 24.84
CA PHE A 89 2.34 -4.08 24.05
C PHE A 89 2.27 -2.58 23.82
N ILE A 90 1.10 -2.08 23.43
CA ILE A 90 0.85 -0.65 23.20
C ILE A 90 1.05 0.15 24.50
N GLN A 91 0.54 -0.35 25.62
CA GLN A 91 0.70 0.31 26.91
C GLN A 91 2.18 0.40 27.31
N MET A 92 2.94 -0.69 27.14
CA MET A 92 4.38 -0.69 27.48
C MET A 92 5.20 0.22 26.57
N LEU A 93 4.82 0.43 25.31
CA LEU A 93 5.44 1.44 24.45
C LEU A 93 5.23 2.86 25.02
N ARG A 94 4.00 3.16 25.45
CA ARG A 94 3.67 4.44 26.11
C ARG A 94 4.45 4.65 27.41
N ASP A 95 4.51 3.63 28.26
CA ASP A 95 5.22 3.65 29.55
C ASP A 95 6.73 3.86 29.37
N ARG A 96 7.29 3.42 28.24
CA ARG A 96 8.70 3.67 27.86
C ARG A 96 8.93 4.99 27.11
N GLY A 97 7.89 5.82 26.99
CA GLY A 97 7.99 7.16 26.40
C GLY A 97 8.15 7.15 24.87
N VAL A 98 7.74 6.07 24.17
CA VAL A 98 7.79 6.03 22.72
C VAL A 98 6.86 7.08 22.11
N THR A 99 7.43 8.04 21.38
CA THR A 99 6.72 9.13 20.74
C THR A 99 7.42 9.53 19.42
N PRO A 100 6.67 9.89 18.34
CA PRO A 100 5.22 9.72 18.22
C PRO A 100 4.81 8.25 18.25
N LEU A 101 3.57 7.96 18.66
CA LEU A 101 2.99 6.63 18.65
C LEU A 101 1.59 6.72 18.07
N SER A 102 1.37 6.06 16.91
CA SER A 102 0.06 5.89 16.29
C SER A 102 -0.42 4.46 16.44
N VAL A 103 -1.73 4.27 16.57
CA VAL A 103 -2.38 2.97 16.74
C VAL A 103 -3.58 2.94 15.80
N GLY A 104 -3.42 2.22 14.69
CA GLY A 104 -4.47 1.99 13.72
C GLY A 104 -5.39 0.83 14.09
N HIS A 105 -6.08 0.28 13.11
CA HIS A 105 -6.95 -0.89 13.28
C HIS A 105 -6.15 -2.16 13.64
N VAL A 106 -4.95 -2.30 13.08
CA VAL A 106 -4.02 -3.42 13.29
C VAL A 106 -2.59 -2.92 13.48
N ILE A 107 -2.17 -1.91 12.71
CA ILE A 107 -0.80 -1.39 12.78
C ILE A 107 -0.56 -0.61 14.08
N VAL A 108 0.67 -0.72 14.61
CA VAL A 108 1.20 0.23 15.60
C VAL A 108 2.43 0.87 14.99
N ALA A 109 2.42 2.18 14.85
CA ALA A 109 3.49 2.91 14.17
C ALA A 109 4.17 3.94 15.08
N THR A 110 5.48 4.09 14.89
CA THR A 110 6.31 5.12 15.51
C THR A 110 7.36 5.58 14.50
N ARG A 111 8.36 6.32 14.95
CA ARG A 111 9.49 6.75 14.12
C ARG A 111 10.82 6.40 14.78
N GLN A 112 11.86 6.36 13.95
CA GLN A 112 13.22 6.30 14.45
C GLN A 112 13.50 7.50 15.40
N PRO A 113 14.26 7.28 16.49
CA PRO A 113 15.07 6.10 16.84
C PRO A 113 14.38 5.10 17.81
N ASN A 114 13.05 4.96 17.78
CA ASN A 114 12.31 4.11 18.72
C ASN A 114 12.38 2.60 18.41
N GLU A 115 12.98 2.18 17.28
CA GLU A 115 13.03 0.78 16.84
C GLU A 115 13.65 -0.15 17.87
N THR A 116 14.67 0.28 18.60
CA THR A 116 15.33 -0.54 19.63
C THR A 116 14.35 -0.90 20.75
N VAL A 117 13.56 0.07 21.22
CA VAL A 117 12.56 -0.14 22.27
C VAL A 117 11.45 -1.05 21.78
N VAL A 118 11.00 -0.87 20.53
CA VAL A 118 9.99 -1.70 19.89
C VAL A 118 10.45 -3.16 19.81
N LEU A 119 11.64 -3.41 19.25
CA LEU A 119 12.18 -4.76 19.10
C LEU A 119 12.42 -5.45 20.45
N GLN A 120 12.88 -4.68 21.46
CA GLN A 120 13.07 -5.22 22.80
C GLN A 120 11.73 -5.67 23.41
N LEU A 121 10.66 -4.86 23.27
CA LEU A 121 9.34 -5.22 23.79
C LEU A 121 8.71 -6.41 23.09
N ILE A 122 8.87 -6.52 21.76
CA ILE A 122 8.41 -7.70 21.00
C ILE A 122 9.07 -8.97 21.57
N ARG A 123 10.38 -8.92 21.83
CA ARG A 123 11.14 -10.03 22.41
C ARG A 123 10.72 -10.35 23.84
N ASP A 124 10.66 -9.33 24.71
CA ASP A 124 10.32 -9.46 26.13
C ASP A 124 8.93 -10.07 26.35
N LEU A 125 7.99 -9.77 25.44
CA LEU A 125 6.63 -10.29 25.49
C LEU A 125 6.43 -11.58 24.67
N GLY A 126 7.44 -12.04 23.95
CA GLY A 126 7.36 -13.24 23.10
C GLY A 126 6.32 -13.12 21.99
N LEU A 127 6.21 -11.93 21.37
CA LEU A 127 5.19 -11.68 20.35
C LEU A 127 5.68 -12.03 18.95
N GLU A 128 4.79 -12.61 18.13
CA GLU A 128 5.03 -12.88 16.71
C GLU A 128 4.66 -11.66 15.86
N LEU A 129 5.45 -10.59 16.01
CA LEU A 129 5.29 -9.34 15.28
C LEU A 129 6.53 -9.07 14.42
N GLN A 130 6.31 -8.43 13.27
CA GLN A 130 7.38 -7.90 12.41
C GLN A 130 7.47 -6.39 12.51
N VAL A 131 8.64 -5.86 12.21
CA VAL A 131 8.89 -4.43 12.11
C VAL A 131 9.25 -4.11 10.66
N ILE A 132 8.48 -3.20 10.06
CA ILE A 132 8.69 -2.70 8.71
C ILE A 132 9.20 -1.27 8.82
N PHE A 133 10.30 -0.99 8.11
CA PHE A 133 10.85 0.35 7.99
C PHE A 133 10.43 0.97 6.66
N ASN A 134 10.02 2.23 6.69
CA ASN A 134 9.77 3.00 5.48
C ASN A 134 10.01 4.49 5.76
N LYS A 135 10.98 5.11 5.08
CA LYS A 135 11.26 6.56 5.16
C LYS A 135 11.30 7.10 6.61
N GLY A 136 11.93 6.34 7.52
CA GLY A 136 12.05 6.69 8.95
C GLY A 136 10.86 6.30 9.82
N ALA A 137 9.78 5.78 9.25
CA ALA A 137 8.70 5.15 10.01
C ALA A 137 9.14 3.76 10.49
N VAL A 138 8.65 3.39 11.68
CA VAL A 138 8.84 2.08 12.32
C VAL A 138 7.43 1.51 12.54
N MET A 139 7.03 0.57 11.70
CA MET A 139 5.68 0.01 11.66
C MET A 139 5.69 -1.42 12.19
N VAL A 140 4.84 -1.69 13.16
CA VAL A 140 4.70 -3.00 13.83
C VAL A 140 3.40 -3.65 13.40
N LEU A 141 3.50 -4.86 12.89
CA LEU A 141 2.39 -5.64 12.33
C LEU A 141 2.54 -7.13 12.70
N PRO A 142 1.46 -7.91 12.68
CA PRO A 142 1.56 -9.37 12.71
C PRO A 142 2.49 -9.89 11.60
N SER A 143 3.30 -10.90 11.90
CA SER A 143 4.36 -11.40 10.99
C SER A 143 3.84 -11.96 9.66
N SER A 144 2.56 -12.35 9.60
CA SER A 144 1.90 -12.86 8.38
C SER A 144 1.44 -11.76 7.43
N ILE A 145 1.42 -10.48 7.83
CA ILE A 145 0.81 -9.38 7.07
C ILE A 145 1.83 -8.64 6.22
N ASN A 146 1.48 -8.41 4.95
CA ASN A 146 2.19 -7.54 4.02
C ASN A 146 1.23 -7.05 2.93
N LYS A 147 1.64 -6.03 2.15
CA LYS A 147 0.81 -5.47 1.06
C LYS A 147 0.37 -6.52 0.04
N GLY A 148 1.18 -7.54 -0.21
CA GLY A 148 0.86 -8.62 -1.17
C GLY A 148 -0.37 -9.43 -0.76
N LEU A 149 -0.42 -9.85 0.50
CA LEU A 149 -1.59 -10.55 1.05
C LEU A 149 -2.84 -9.66 1.02
N GLY A 150 -2.70 -8.39 1.36
CA GLY A 150 -3.80 -7.43 1.29
C GLY A 150 -4.34 -7.27 -0.14
N VAL A 151 -3.45 -7.16 -1.16
CA VAL A 151 -3.85 -7.05 -2.57
C VAL A 151 -4.51 -8.33 -3.06
N ILE A 152 -3.99 -9.51 -2.70
CA ILE A 152 -4.65 -10.80 -3.04
C ILE A 152 -6.07 -10.84 -2.47
N ALA A 153 -6.24 -10.53 -1.18
CA ALA A 153 -7.55 -10.53 -0.55
C ALA A 153 -8.50 -9.47 -1.13
N ALA A 154 -7.99 -8.30 -1.53
CA ALA A 154 -8.78 -7.28 -2.22
C ALA A 154 -9.22 -7.74 -3.62
N LEU A 155 -8.36 -8.45 -4.36
CA LEU A 155 -8.70 -9.03 -5.66
C LEU A 155 -9.77 -10.12 -5.52
N GLU A 156 -9.64 -11.00 -4.51
CA GLU A 156 -10.65 -12.02 -4.21
C GLU A 156 -12.03 -11.41 -3.92
N GLU A 157 -12.10 -10.30 -3.16
CA GLU A 157 -13.36 -9.59 -2.93
C GLU A 157 -13.96 -8.94 -4.19
N LEU A 158 -13.16 -8.76 -5.23
CA LEU A 158 -13.57 -8.23 -6.53
C LEU A 158 -13.80 -9.35 -7.57
N ASP A 159 -13.75 -10.62 -7.17
CA ASP A 159 -13.82 -11.81 -8.05
C ASP A 159 -12.74 -11.79 -9.14
N LEU A 160 -11.53 -11.32 -8.80
CA LEU A 160 -10.38 -11.21 -9.71
C LEU A 160 -9.20 -12.06 -9.21
N SER A 161 -8.37 -12.49 -10.16
CA SER A 161 -7.11 -13.17 -9.90
C SER A 161 -5.93 -12.19 -9.94
N PRO A 162 -4.84 -12.43 -9.19
CA PRO A 162 -3.57 -11.74 -9.37
C PRO A 162 -3.07 -11.72 -10.83
N HIS A 163 -3.40 -12.75 -11.63
CA HIS A 163 -3.09 -12.81 -13.07
C HIS A 163 -3.84 -11.76 -13.92
N ASN A 164 -4.82 -11.08 -13.34
CA ASN A 164 -5.54 -9.98 -13.99
C ASN A 164 -5.07 -8.60 -13.48
N CYS A 165 -4.05 -8.55 -12.61
CA CYS A 165 -3.62 -7.34 -11.93
C CYS A 165 -2.29 -6.80 -12.46
N VAL A 166 -2.24 -5.49 -12.62
CA VAL A 166 -1.00 -4.70 -12.80
C VAL A 166 -0.70 -4.01 -11.48
N GLY A 167 0.54 -4.17 -10.98
CA GLY A 167 1.02 -3.48 -9.78
C GLY A 167 1.95 -2.32 -10.12
N VAL A 168 1.90 -1.20 -9.39
CA VAL A 168 2.88 -0.11 -9.48
C VAL A 168 3.23 0.44 -8.11
N GLY A 169 4.56 0.60 -7.86
CA GLY A 169 5.09 1.04 -6.57
C GLY A 169 6.48 1.67 -6.67
N ASP A 170 7.06 2.06 -5.53
CA ASP A 170 8.35 2.74 -5.45
C ASP A 170 9.30 2.22 -4.35
N ALA A 171 8.79 1.59 -3.28
CA ALA A 171 9.52 1.32 -2.05
C ALA A 171 9.59 -0.17 -1.67
N GLU A 172 10.41 -0.51 -0.64
CA GLU A 172 10.66 -1.89 -0.23
C GLU A 172 9.39 -2.66 0.17
N ASN A 173 8.44 -1.98 0.83
CA ASN A 173 7.18 -2.58 1.26
C ASN A 173 6.22 -2.89 0.10
N ASP A 174 6.53 -2.40 -1.12
CA ASP A 174 5.75 -2.70 -2.33
C ASP A 174 6.18 -4.00 -2.98
N HIS A 175 7.39 -4.47 -2.71
CA HIS A 175 7.92 -5.69 -3.32
C HIS A 175 6.94 -6.87 -3.19
N ALA A 176 6.30 -7.00 -2.03
CA ALA A 176 5.37 -8.11 -1.76
C ALA A 176 4.16 -8.09 -2.72
N PHE A 177 3.52 -6.92 -2.97
CA PHE A 177 2.37 -6.88 -3.87
C PHE A 177 2.78 -6.82 -5.35
N LEU A 178 3.90 -6.19 -5.68
CA LEU A 178 4.43 -6.19 -7.04
C LEU A 178 4.74 -7.61 -7.52
N SER A 179 5.27 -8.46 -6.64
CA SER A 179 5.61 -9.85 -6.98
C SER A 179 4.41 -10.78 -7.15
N VAL A 180 3.23 -10.43 -6.65
CA VAL A 180 2.01 -11.23 -6.82
C VAL A 180 1.18 -10.78 -8.02
N CYS A 181 1.37 -9.56 -8.51
CA CYS A 181 0.71 -9.08 -9.72
C CYS A 181 1.32 -9.73 -10.97
N GLU A 182 0.49 -10.01 -11.97
CA GLU A 182 0.94 -10.59 -13.25
C GLU A 182 1.90 -9.69 -14.03
N PHE A 183 1.75 -8.38 -13.88
CA PHE A 183 2.65 -7.36 -14.43
C PHE A 183 2.97 -6.35 -13.36
N SER A 184 4.23 -6.06 -13.21
CA SER A 184 4.76 -5.15 -12.21
C SER A 184 5.45 -3.95 -12.82
N ALA A 185 5.25 -2.78 -12.25
CA ALA A 185 5.90 -1.55 -12.68
C ALA A 185 6.48 -0.77 -11.50
N ALA A 186 7.54 -0.04 -11.76
CA ALA A 186 8.13 0.92 -10.82
C ALA A 186 8.13 2.31 -11.44
N VAL A 187 7.82 3.33 -10.65
CA VAL A 187 8.00 4.72 -11.07
C VAL A 187 9.48 5.11 -11.10
N ALA A 188 9.85 6.16 -11.87
CA ALA A 188 11.26 6.53 -12.05
C ALA A 188 11.99 6.92 -10.76
N ASN A 189 11.28 7.36 -9.72
CA ASN A 189 11.85 7.66 -8.40
C ASN A 189 11.94 6.42 -7.49
N ALA A 190 11.47 5.24 -7.92
CA ALA A 190 11.53 4.03 -7.12
C ALA A 190 12.97 3.64 -6.75
N LEU A 191 13.10 2.91 -5.67
CA LEU A 191 14.38 2.39 -5.20
C LEU A 191 15.03 1.47 -6.24
N PRO A 192 16.36 1.48 -6.38
CA PRO A 192 17.07 0.61 -7.34
C PRO A 192 16.67 -0.86 -7.21
N ALA A 193 16.56 -1.37 -5.97
CA ALA A 193 16.19 -2.75 -5.70
C ALA A 193 14.77 -3.12 -6.19
N ILE A 194 13.86 -2.16 -6.29
CA ILE A 194 12.53 -2.37 -6.87
C ILE A 194 12.62 -2.37 -8.39
N LYS A 195 13.31 -1.38 -8.98
CA LYS A 195 13.47 -1.25 -10.43
C LYS A 195 14.08 -2.48 -11.09
N GLU A 196 15.01 -3.16 -10.40
CA GLU A 196 15.66 -4.37 -10.89
C GLU A 196 14.75 -5.61 -10.96
N ARG A 197 13.56 -5.55 -10.33
CA ARG A 197 12.67 -6.71 -10.15
C ARG A 197 11.31 -6.58 -10.80
N VAL A 198 11.06 -5.47 -11.49
CA VAL A 198 9.77 -5.20 -12.15
C VAL A 198 9.88 -5.37 -13.66
N ASP A 199 8.73 -5.59 -14.32
CA ASP A 199 8.64 -5.75 -15.78
C ASP A 199 8.83 -4.43 -16.52
N LEU A 200 8.47 -3.29 -15.88
CA LEU A 200 8.56 -1.95 -16.46
C LEU A 200 9.03 -0.93 -15.44
N VAL A 201 9.97 -0.08 -15.82
CA VAL A 201 10.28 1.17 -15.11
C VAL A 201 9.80 2.33 -15.95
N THR A 202 8.92 3.18 -15.39
CA THR A 202 8.42 4.36 -16.10
C THR A 202 9.53 5.41 -16.26
N GLN A 203 9.39 6.30 -17.25
CA GLN A 203 10.37 7.37 -17.49
C GLN A 203 10.14 8.55 -16.55
N ARG A 204 8.93 8.72 -16.04
CA ARG A 204 8.54 9.82 -15.15
C ARG A 204 8.39 9.33 -13.71
N THR A 205 8.47 10.29 -12.78
CA THR A 205 8.35 10.05 -11.33
C THR A 205 6.91 10.17 -10.87
N ASP A 206 6.60 9.57 -9.71
CA ASP A 206 5.37 9.76 -8.96
C ASP A 206 4.12 9.59 -9.85
N GLY A 207 3.09 10.37 -9.62
CA GLY A 207 1.85 10.35 -10.41
C GLY A 207 2.04 10.47 -11.92
N ALA A 208 3.06 11.20 -12.38
CA ALA A 208 3.37 11.28 -13.81
C ALA A 208 3.84 9.94 -14.39
N GLY A 209 4.61 9.15 -13.63
CA GLY A 209 5.00 7.80 -14.00
C GLY A 209 3.81 6.84 -13.99
N VAL A 210 2.93 6.98 -13.01
CA VAL A 210 1.67 6.18 -12.98
C VAL A 210 0.81 6.49 -14.19
N ARG A 211 0.64 7.75 -14.59
CA ARG A 211 -0.11 8.12 -15.81
C ARG A 211 0.46 7.44 -17.06
N GLU A 212 1.80 7.43 -17.20
CA GLU A 212 2.48 6.73 -18.30
C GLU A 212 2.09 5.25 -18.36
N LEU A 213 2.11 4.55 -17.21
CA LEU A 213 1.70 3.15 -17.12
C LEU A 213 0.21 2.97 -17.46
N LEU A 214 -0.67 3.81 -16.89
CA LEU A 214 -2.12 3.71 -17.09
C LEU A 214 -2.51 3.92 -18.55
N ASP A 215 -1.86 4.85 -19.26
CA ASP A 215 -2.07 5.07 -20.69
C ASP A 215 -1.67 3.83 -21.49
N LEU A 216 -0.57 3.15 -21.16
CA LEU A 216 -0.18 1.87 -21.80
C LEU A 216 -1.18 0.75 -21.50
N VAL A 217 -1.67 0.66 -20.27
CA VAL A 217 -2.68 -0.32 -19.85
C VAL A 217 -3.98 -0.12 -20.63
N ILE A 218 -4.44 1.12 -20.78
CA ILE A 218 -5.69 1.45 -21.47
C ILE A 218 -5.56 1.21 -22.99
N ALA A 219 -4.46 1.70 -23.60
CA ALA A 219 -4.28 1.69 -25.05
C ALA A 219 -3.99 0.30 -25.61
N GLN A 220 -3.16 -0.49 -24.93
CA GLN A 220 -2.57 -1.72 -25.49
C GLN A 220 -2.73 -2.95 -24.59
N ASP A 221 -3.32 -2.79 -23.41
CA ASP A 221 -3.41 -3.86 -22.40
C ASP A 221 -2.03 -4.49 -22.12
N LEU A 222 -0.97 -3.66 -22.15
CA LEU A 222 0.46 -4.04 -22.03
C LEU A 222 0.90 -5.18 -22.97
N ARG A 223 0.24 -5.34 -24.12
CA ARG A 223 0.68 -6.28 -25.14
C ARG A 223 1.99 -5.77 -25.77
N ARG A 224 2.98 -6.64 -25.79
CA ARG A 224 4.23 -6.40 -26.54
C ARG A 224 4.03 -6.64 -28.02
#